data_b115eedeb3ff537414adfac7d033253c
#
_entry.id   b115eedeb3ff537414adfac7d033253c
#
_cell.length_a   1.000
_cell.length_b   1.000
_cell.length_c   1.000
_cell.angle_alpha   90.00
_cell.angle_beta   90.00
_cell.angle_gamma   90.00
#
_symmetry.space_group_name_H-M   'P 1'
#
loop_
_entity.id
_entity.type
_entity.pdbx_description
1 polymer ?
#
loop_
_entity_poly.entity_id
_entity_poly.type
_entity_poly.pdbx_seq_one_letter_code
_entity_poly.pdbx_strand_id
1 'polypeptide(L)'
;MATRNVQRKSKRRYEFSHQCGKPSRRENVRLPGKARRMKRELHVMKAEAVGAWMIPMSAVWRSIGTLILLPLCVVTAMAFFACFGASMEASFWRSSTFWFFMLGMIMWLIVFFALERPVYLYVWGHEATHALFTYCCLGKVHEFRVTREGGHIVTDKNNLLIALSPYFVPLYALVLAFVFWLVGEYVDLTVRHPAPWSIFPHLSWQMLGYWALGAAWGFHFTFTVWMIVKDQPDLKANGTIFSLNVIVLANLLLLSLLLIQAAPTISWHDFGDQWMGAARRILHTATTALITLRKMLG
;
A
#
# COMPACT_ATOMS: atom_id res chain seq x y z
N MET A 1 -28.58 34.90 -37.37
CA MET A 1 -27.85 33.63 -37.50
C MET A 1 -26.77 33.59 -36.43
N ALA A 2 -27.03 32.91 -35.34
CA ALA A 2 -26.11 32.79 -34.17
C ALA A 2 -25.50 31.38 -34.22
N THR A 3 -24.21 31.30 -34.52
CA THR A 3 -23.42 30.07 -34.48
C THR A 3 -23.12 29.68 -33.03
N ARG A 4 -23.78 28.63 -32.56
CA ARG A 4 -23.49 27.98 -31.29
C ARG A 4 -22.11 27.32 -31.36
N ASN A 5 -21.15 27.91 -30.68
CA ASN A 5 -19.85 27.28 -30.32
C ASN A 5 -20.09 26.21 -29.25
N VAL A 6 -20.23 24.95 -29.66
CA VAL A 6 -20.25 23.82 -28.76
C VAL A 6 -18.81 23.53 -28.39
N GLN A 7 -18.37 24.07 -27.25
CA GLN A 7 -17.12 23.65 -26.61
C GLN A 7 -17.26 22.18 -26.18
N ARG A 8 -16.72 21.27 -26.97
CA ARG A 8 -16.46 19.89 -26.57
C ARG A 8 -15.41 19.95 -25.44
N LYS A 9 -15.84 19.83 -24.20
CA LYS A 9 -14.94 19.50 -23.08
C LYS A 9 -14.30 18.15 -23.39
N SER A 10 -13.07 18.16 -23.85
CA SER A 10 -12.23 16.98 -23.96
C SER A 10 -12.11 16.35 -22.56
N LYS A 11 -12.71 15.18 -22.37
CA LYS A 11 -12.55 14.41 -21.12
C LYS A 11 -11.09 14.00 -21.03
N ARG A 12 -10.40 14.53 -20.02
CA ARG A 12 -9.00 14.19 -19.72
C ARG A 12 -8.90 12.73 -19.26
N ARG A 13 -7.90 12.01 -19.73
CA ARG A 13 -7.59 10.62 -19.38
C ARG A 13 -6.24 10.59 -18.68
N TYR A 14 -6.11 9.81 -17.63
CA TYR A 14 -4.88 9.62 -16.86
C TYR A 14 -4.35 8.20 -17.08
N GLU A 15 -3.05 8.07 -17.27
CA GLU A 15 -2.38 6.79 -17.45
C GLU A 15 -1.45 6.53 -16.26
N PHE A 16 -1.66 5.41 -15.58
CA PHE A 16 -0.75 4.88 -14.58
C PHE A 16 0.08 3.80 -15.27
N SER A 17 1.39 3.92 -15.27
CA SER A 17 2.27 2.92 -15.86
C SER A 17 3.26 2.42 -14.83
N HIS A 18 3.36 1.12 -14.74
CA HIS A 18 4.22 0.42 -13.83
C HIS A 18 5.26 -0.38 -14.60
N GLN A 19 6.54 -0.07 -14.44
CA GLN A 19 7.63 -0.84 -15.07
C GLN A 19 8.31 -1.70 -14.02
N CYS A 20 8.17 -3.01 -14.16
CA CYS A 20 8.78 -3.99 -13.28
C CYS A 20 9.94 -4.68 -14.01
N GLY A 21 11.14 -4.12 -13.90
CA GLY A 21 12.35 -4.74 -14.41
C GLY A 21 13.09 -3.95 -15.48
N LYS A 22 14.41 -4.15 -15.55
CA LYS A 22 15.24 -3.69 -16.68
C LYS A 22 14.77 -4.42 -17.95
N PRO A 23 14.69 -3.76 -19.11
CA PRO A 23 14.35 -4.43 -20.35
C PRO A 23 15.34 -5.56 -20.60
N SER A 24 14.82 -6.76 -20.86
CA SER A 24 15.65 -7.92 -21.18
C SER A 24 16.48 -7.62 -22.43
N ARG A 25 17.75 -8.01 -22.41
CA ARG A 25 18.77 -7.76 -23.44
C ARG A 25 18.47 -8.42 -24.80
N ARG A 26 17.26 -8.93 -25.05
CA ARG A 26 16.92 -9.77 -26.21
C ARG A 26 16.04 -9.15 -27.29
N GLU A 27 15.70 -7.86 -27.25
CA GLU A 27 14.99 -7.21 -28.36
C GLU A 27 15.85 -6.14 -29.04
N ASN A 28 17.02 -6.52 -29.55
CA ASN A 28 17.72 -5.75 -30.57
C ASN A 28 17.21 -6.09 -31.97
N VAL A 29 15.89 -6.07 -32.17
CA VAL A 29 15.36 -5.96 -33.53
C VAL A 29 15.67 -4.53 -34.00
N ARG A 30 16.61 -4.41 -34.96
CA ARG A 30 16.93 -3.14 -35.60
C ARG A 30 15.71 -2.61 -36.35
N LEU A 31 14.85 -1.88 -35.67
CA LEU A 31 13.74 -1.17 -36.31
C LEU A 31 14.31 -0.14 -37.31
N PRO A 32 13.68 0.03 -38.49
CA PRO A 32 14.03 1.09 -39.42
C PRO A 32 14.08 2.45 -38.73
N GLY A 33 15.00 3.34 -39.12
CA GLY A 33 15.23 4.61 -38.43
C GLY A 33 13.97 5.46 -38.18
N LYS A 34 13.02 5.40 -39.11
CA LYS A 34 11.71 6.08 -39.00
C LYS A 34 10.86 5.52 -37.85
N ALA A 35 10.86 4.19 -37.65
CA ALA A 35 10.12 3.53 -36.58
C ALA A 35 10.80 3.77 -35.20
N ARG A 36 12.13 3.87 -35.14
CA ARG A 36 12.85 4.28 -33.91
C ARG A 36 12.51 5.71 -33.51
N ARG A 37 12.48 6.64 -34.48
CA ARG A 37 12.13 8.04 -34.25
C ARG A 37 10.69 8.16 -33.74
N MET A 38 9.76 7.50 -34.39
CA MET A 38 8.35 7.48 -34.00
C MET A 38 8.13 6.85 -32.62
N LYS A 39 8.84 5.75 -32.28
CA LYS A 39 8.80 5.13 -30.96
C LYS A 39 9.38 6.05 -29.88
N ARG A 40 10.43 6.81 -30.22
CA ARG A 40 11.05 7.80 -29.32
C ARG A 40 10.16 9.02 -29.11
N GLU A 41 9.53 9.54 -30.18
CA GLU A 41 8.56 10.64 -30.12
C GLU A 41 7.32 10.23 -29.34
N LEU A 42 6.82 9.00 -29.54
CA LEU A 42 5.71 8.43 -28.77
C LEU A 42 6.07 8.25 -27.29
N HIS A 43 7.31 7.84 -26.97
CA HIS A 43 7.81 7.75 -25.59
C HIS A 43 7.94 9.13 -24.94
N VAL A 44 8.42 10.12 -25.68
CA VAL A 44 8.54 11.51 -25.20
C VAL A 44 7.14 12.10 -25.01
N MET A 45 6.25 11.94 -25.97
CA MET A 45 4.84 12.39 -25.87
C MET A 45 4.09 11.68 -24.71
N LYS A 46 4.35 10.38 -24.47
CA LYS A 46 3.80 9.65 -23.33
C LYS A 46 4.40 10.15 -22.01
N ALA A 47 5.70 10.41 -21.95
CA ALA A 47 6.36 10.97 -20.76
C ALA A 47 5.89 12.41 -20.47
N GLU A 48 5.70 13.22 -21.49
CA GLU A 48 5.14 14.58 -21.38
C GLU A 48 3.66 14.55 -21.02
N ALA A 49 2.88 13.61 -21.57
CA ALA A 49 1.48 13.42 -21.20
C ALA A 49 1.35 12.97 -19.73
N VAL A 50 2.17 12.04 -19.26
CA VAL A 50 2.21 11.62 -17.85
C VAL A 50 2.65 12.77 -16.94
N GLY A 51 3.62 13.60 -17.37
CA GLY A 51 4.08 14.78 -16.62
C GLY A 51 3.11 15.96 -16.63
N ALA A 52 2.31 16.13 -17.68
CA ALA A 52 1.44 17.31 -17.87
C ALA A 52 0.07 17.22 -17.16
N TRP A 53 -0.30 16.06 -16.63
CA TRP A 53 -1.68 15.82 -16.14
C TRP A 53 -1.81 15.69 -14.63
N MET A 54 -0.71 15.63 -13.90
CA MET A 54 -0.76 15.83 -12.46
C MET A 54 -0.58 17.32 -12.21
N ILE A 55 -1.56 17.96 -11.56
CA ILE A 55 -1.32 19.26 -10.95
C ILE A 55 -0.30 18.95 -9.84
N PRO A 56 1.01 19.19 -10.06
CA PRO A 56 1.98 18.88 -9.04
C PRO A 56 1.62 19.75 -7.86
N MET A 57 1.34 19.13 -6.73
CA MET A 57 1.27 19.86 -5.47
C MET A 57 2.51 20.75 -5.41
N SER A 58 2.35 22.04 -5.20
CA SER A 58 3.48 22.95 -5.18
C SER A 58 4.53 22.44 -4.18
N ALA A 59 5.81 22.70 -4.41
CA ALA A 59 6.88 22.27 -3.50
C ALA A 59 6.59 22.72 -2.07
N VAL A 60 6.00 23.90 -1.90
CA VAL A 60 5.58 24.47 -0.61
C VAL A 60 4.56 23.56 0.09
N TRP A 61 3.48 23.16 -0.58
CA TRP A 61 2.47 22.27 0.01
C TRP A 61 3.01 20.89 0.34
N ARG A 62 3.92 20.35 -0.48
CA ARG A 62 4.61 19.08 -0.18
C ARG A 62 5.49 19.18 1.06
N SER A 63 6.22 20.30 1.21
CA SER A 63 7.08 20.53 2.37
C SER A 63 6.24 20.69 3.64
N ILE A 64 5.17 21.48 3.60
CA ILE A 64 4.23 21.64 4.72
C ILE A 64 3.60 20.30 5.09
N GLY A 65 3.10 19.55 4.09
CA GLY A 65 2.53 18.22 4.30
C GLY A 65 3.53 17.26 4.93
N THR A 66 4.77 17.25 4.48
CA THR A 66 5.84 16.42 5.06
C THR A 66 6.13 16.79 6.51
N LEU A 67 6.21 18.10 6.83
CA LEU A 67 6.45 18.57 8.19
C LEU A 67 5.32 18.19 9.17
N ILE A 68 4.10 18.05 8.69
CA ILE A 68 2.95 17.60 9.49
C ILE A 68 2.91 16.08 9.58
N LEU A 69 3.08 15.37 8.44
CA LEU A 69 2.93 13.92 8.38
C LEU A 69 4.05 13.19 9.11
N LEU A 70 5.28 13.71 9.09
CA LEU A 70 6.41 13.04 9.75
C LEU A 70 6.21 12.90 11.27
N PRO A 71 5.87 13.96 12.03
CA PRO A 71 5.50 13.80 13.44
C PRO A 71 4.31 12.86 13.66
N LEU A 72 3.28 12.90 12.79
CA LEU A 72 2.14 12.00 12.86
C LEU A 72 2.56 10.53 12.70
N CYS A 73 3.45 10.24 11.76
CA CYS A 73 4.02 8.89 11.59
C CYS A 73 4.73 8.44 12.88
N VAL A 74 5.55 9.30 13.48
CA VAL A 74 6.28 8.98 14.71
C VAL A 74 5.33 8.74 15.88
N VAL A 75 4.36 9.62 16.10
CA VAL A 75 3.34 9.47 17.15
C VAL A 75 2.55 8.17 16.97
N THR A 76 2.10 7.91 15.74
CA THR A 76 1.32 6.71 15.43
C THR A 76 2.15 5.43 15.60
N ALA A 77 3.42 5.44 15.19
CA ALA A 77 4.33 4.33 15.43
C ALA A 77 4.55 4.07 16.93
N MET A 78 4.77 5.13 17.71
CA MET A 78 4.93 4.99 19.18
C MET A 78 3.67 4.39 19.83
N ALA A 79 2.47 4.84 19.42
CA ALA A 79 1.21 4.31 19.91
C ALA A 79 1.03 2.84 19.51
N PHE A 80 1.31 2.51 18.25
CA PHE A 80 1.24 1.14 17.74
C PHE A 80 2.14 0.20 18.54
N PHE A 81 3.43 0.55 18.71
CA PHE A 81 4.37 -0.30 19.45
C PHE A 81 4.05 -0.41 20.93
N ALA A 82 3.48 0.63 21.55
CA ALA A 82 3.01 0.56 22.94
C ALA A 82 1.82 -0.42 23.08
N CYS A 83 0.82 -0.33 22.20
CA CYS A 83 -0.30 -1.26 22.17
C CYS A 83 0.15 -2.69 21.81
N PHE A 84 1.07 -2.84 20.88
CA PHE A 84 1.64 -4.15 20.55
C PHE A 84 2.37 -4.78 21.73
N GLY A 85 3.20 -4.00 22.46
CA GLY A 85 3.85 -4.46 23.69
C GLY A 85 2.83 -4.90 24.74
N ALA A 86 1.81 -4.10 25.01
CA ALA A 86 0.73 -4.45 25.93
C ALA A 86 -0.02 -5.74 25.52
N SER A 87 -0.26 -5.95 24.22
CA SER A 87 -0.88 -7.18 23.71
C SER A 87 0.00 -8.42 23.95
N MET A 88 1.32 -8.27 23.86
CA MET A 88 2.28 -9.34 24.13
C MET A 88 2.31 -9.73 25.63
N GLU A 89 2.25 -8.77 26.53
CA GLU A 89 2.12 -9.01 27.97
C GLU A 89 0.83 -9.77 28.30
N ALA A 90 -0.26 -9.47 27.61
CA ALA A 90 -1.53 -10.19 27.72
C ALA A 90 -1.54 -11.59 27.07
N SER A 91 -0.39 -12.10 26.65
CA SER A 91 -0.22 -13.44 26.06
C SER A 91 -0.90 -13.65 24.69
N PHE A 92 -1.16 -12.58 23.93
CA PHE A 92 -1.69 -12.64 22.56
C PHE A 92 -0.85 -13.57 21.66
N TRP A 93 0.46 -13.55 21.81
CA TRP A 93 1.39 -14.40 21.09
C TRP A 93 1.23 -15.90 21.35
N ARG A 94 0.48 -16.33 22.40
CA ARG A 94 0.13 -17.74 22.66
C ARG A 94 -1.07 -18.21 21.84
N SER A 95 -1.78 -17.30 21.20
CA SER A 95 -2.96 -17.66 20.41
C SER A 95 -2.59 -18.44 19.15
N SER A 96 -3.40 -19.42 18.77
CA SER A 96 -3.25 -20.15 17.50
C SER A 96 -3.37 -19.20 16.31
N THR A 97 -4.25 -18.21 16.40
CA THR A 97 -4.46 -17.15 15.40
C THR A 97 -3.15 -16.43 15.06
N PHE A 98 -2.42 -15.99 16.09
CA PHE A 98 -1.14 -15.31 15.90
C PHE A 98 -0.13 -16.21 15.18
N TRP A 99 0.04 -17.44 15.64
CA TRP A 99 1.05 -18.35 15.09
C TRP A 99 0.74 -18.80 13.67
N PHE A 100 -0.52 -19.08 13.35
CA PHE A 100 -0.89 -19.42 11.97
C PHE A 100 -0.72 -18.23 11.03
N PHE A 101 -1.08 -17.02 11.45
CA PHE A 101 -0.80 -15.82 10.67
C PHE A 101 0.72 -15.62 10.45
N MET A 102 1.52 -15.73 11.50
CA MET A 102 2.98 -15.60 11.41
C MET A 102 3.60 -16.69 10.54
N LEU A 103 3.12 -17.93 10.64
CA LEU A 103 3.57 -19.04 9.80
C LEU A 103 3.30 -18.76 8.32
N GLY A 104 2.13 -18.24 7.97
CA GLY A 104 1.80 -17.84 6.61
C GLY A 104 2.71 -16.73 6.10
N MET A 105 2.96 -15.71 6.92
CA MET A 105 3.88 -14.62 6.58
C MET A 105 5.32 -15.11 6.39
N ILE A 106 5.84 -15.94 7.30
CA ILE A 106 7.19 -16.51 7.21
C ILE A 106 7.32 -17.39 5.96
N MET A 107 6.34 -18.27 5.72
CA MET A 107 6.33 -19.10 4.51
C MET A 107 6.37 -18.24 3.25
N TRP A 108 5.59 -17.15 3.20
CA TRP A 108 5.65 -16.23 2.07
C TRP A 108 7.04 -15.56 1.93
N LEU A 109 7.67 -15.14 3.02
CA LEU A 109 9.03 -14.59 2.99
C LEU A 109 10.03 -15.58 2.38
N ILE A 110 9.94 -16.86 2.77
CA ILE A 110 10.77 -17.92 2.17
C ILE A 110 10.51 -18.00 0.66
N VAL A 111 9.25 -18.04 0.22
CA VAL A 111 8.88 -18.05 -1.21
C VAL A 111 9.44 -16.82 -1.92
N PHE A 112 9.31 -15.64 -1.35
CA PHE A 112 9.76 -14.38 -1.96
C PHE A 112 11.29 -14.31 -2.17
N PHE A 113 12.08 -14.88 -1.24
CA PHE A 113 13.54 -14.84 -1.31
C PHE A 113 14.15 -16.07 -2.00
N ALA A 114 13.53 -17.24 -1.91
CA ALA A 114 14.07 -18.50 -2.42
C ALA A 114 13.55 -18.87 -3.82
N LEU A 115 12.39 -18.37 -4.25
CA LEU A 115 11.75 -18.72 -5.51
C LEU A 115 11.61 -17.52 -6.46
N GLU A 116 11.19 -17.81 -7.69
CA GLU A 116 10.83 -16.75 -8.64
C GLU A 116 9.61 -15.97 -8.13
N ARG A 117 9.74 -14.66 -8.05
CA ARG A 117 8.68 -13.78 -7.57
C ARG A 117 7.50 -13.78 -8.55
N PRO A 118 6.27 -13.95 -8.10
CA PRO A 118 5.08 -13.90 -8.95
C PRO A 118 4.72 -12.45 -9.33
N VAL A 119 5.61 -11.82 -10.10
CA VAL A 119 5.51 -10.40 -10.48
C VAL A 119 4.21 -10.09 -11.21
N TYR A 120 3.74 -11.00 -12.07
CA TYR A 120 2.47 -10.81 -12.78
C TYR A 120 1.29 -10.66 -11.82
N LEU A 121 1.23 -11.51 -10.78
CA LEU A 121 0.18 -11.42 -9.75
C LEU A 121 0.25 -10.10 -8.99
N TYR A 122 1.46 -9.66 -8.66
CA TYR A 122 1.65 -8.36 -8.02
C TYR A 122 1.20 -7.21 -8.92
N VAL A 123 1.64 -7.15 -10.18
CA VAL A 123 1.26 -6.09 -11.12
C VAL A 123 -0.25 -6.05 -11.30
N TRP A 124 -0.90 -7.23 -11.43
CA TRP A 124 -2.35 -7.30 -11.54
C TRP A 124 -3.06 -6.69 -10.33
N GLY A 125 -2.65 -7.06 -9.12
CA GLY A 125 -3.23 -6.53 -7.88
C GLY A 125 -2.98 -5.02 -7.72
N HIS A 126 -1.81 -4.54 -8.15
CA HIS A 126 -1.45 -3.13 -8.14
C HIS A 126 -2.36 -2.31 -9.05
N GLU A 127 -2.48 -2.69 -10.33
CA GLU A 127 -3.34 -2.00 -11.27
C GLU A 127 -4.84 -2.15 -10.91
N ALA A 128 -5.24 -3.31 -10.38
CA ALA A 128 -6.60 -3.52 -9.89
C ALA A 128 -6.94 -2.60 -8.71
N THR A 129 -5.98 -2.32 -7.83
CA THR A 129 -6.18 -1.37 -6.72
C THR A 129 -6.35 0.05 -7.24
N HIS A 130 -5.54 0.51 -8.20
CA HIS A 130 -5.75 1.79 -8.87
C HIS A 130 -7.15 1.87 -9.50
N ALA A 131 -7.58 0.81 -10.21
CA ALA A 131 -8.91 0.74 -10.82
C ALA A 131 -10.02 0.83 -9.78
N LEU A 132 -9.93 0.06 -8.70
CA LEU A 132 -10.88 0.07 -7.59
C LEU A 132 -11.02 1.48 -7.00
N PHE A 133 -9.91 2.13 -6.65
CA PHE A 133 -9.94 3.47 -6.08
C PHE A 133 -10.37 4.55 -7.09
N THR A 134 -10.14 4.35 -8.39
CA THR A 134 -10.72 5.20 -9.42
C THR A 134 -12.25 5.14 -9.38
N TYR A 135 -12.85 3.94 -9.28
CA TYR A 135 -14.29 3.79 -9.15
C TYR A 135 -14.81 4.35 -7.82
N CYS A 136 -14.14 4.09 -6.70
CA CYS A 136 -14.50 4.69 -5.40
C CYS A 136 -14.48 6.23 -5.44
N CYS A 137 -13.58 6.82 -6.22
CA CYS A 137 -13.53 8.26 -6.45
C CYS A 137 -14.50 8.73 -7.56
N LEU A 138 -15.46 7.90 -7.98
CA LEU A 138 -16.42 8.20 -9.05
C LEU A 138 -15.76 8.53 -10.39
N GLY A 139 -14.60 7.92 -10.67
CA GLY A 139 -13.90 7.97 -11.95
C GLY A 139 -14.28 6.80 -12.84
N LYS A 140 -13.71 6.77 -14.05
CA LYS A 140 -13.88 5.70 -15.04
C LYS A 140 -12.51 5.19 -15.48
N VAL A 141 -12.38 3.87 -15.52
CA VAL A 141 -11.23 3.19 -16.13
C VAL A 141 -11.54 2.97 -17.61
N HIS A 142 -10.64 3.41 -18.48
CA HIS A 142 -10.78 3.33 -19.93
C HIS A 142 -9.94 2.19 -20.53
N GLU A 143 -8.78 1.90 -19.92
CA GLU A 143 -7.90 0.82 -20.33
C GLU A 143 -7.29 0.18 -19.07
N PHE A 144 -7.20 -1.15 -19.07
CA PHE A 144 -6.55 -1.93 -18.04
C PHE A 144 -5.66 -2.97 -18.72
N ARG A 145 -4.36 -2.85 -18.54
CA ARG A 145 -3.39 -3.74 -19.17
C ARG A 145 -2.33 -4.20 -18.19
N VAL A 146 -2.09 -5.51 -18.14
CA VAL A 146 -1.11 -6.15 -17.28
C VAL A 146 -0.27 -7.12 -18.09
N THR A 147 1.05 -7.03 -17.92
CA THR A 147 2.03 -7.94 -18.51
C THR A 147 3.05 -8.37 -17.44
N ARG A 148 3.95 -9.29 -17.76
CA ARG A 148 5.05 -9.67 -16.85
C ARG A 148 6.09 -8.56 -16.69
N GLU A 149 6.18 -7.67 -17.66
CA GLU A 149 7.13 -6.54 -17.68
C GLU A 149 6.59 -5.30 -16.96
N GLY A 150 5.27 -5.25 -16.70
CA GLY A 150 4.60 -4.15 -16.04
C GLY A 150 3.14 -4.03 -16.43
N GLY A 151 2.44 -3.05 -15.85
CA GLY A 151 1.04 -2.76 -16.14
C GLY A 151 0.80 -1.27 -16.31
N HIS A 152 -0.39 -0.92 -16.76
CA HIS A 152 -0.90 0.43 -16.73
C HIS A 152 -2.42 0.44 -16.77
N ILE A 153 -3.00 1.47 -16.18
CA ILE A 153 -4.40 1.81 -16.37
C ILE A 153 -4.55 3.22 -16.94
N VAL A 154 -5.60 3.43 -17.74
CA VAL A 154 -5.98 4.75 -18.24
C VAL A 154 -7.29 5.15 -17.59
N THR A 155 -7.29 6.26 -16.86
CA THR A 155 -8.46 6.73 -16.11
C THR A 155 -8.80 8.18 -16.45
N ASP A 156 -10.01 8.62 -16.09
CA ASP A 156 -10.43 10.01 -16.21
C ASP A 156 -10.21 10.84 -14.93
N LYS A 157 -9.76 10.19 -13.86
CA LYS A 157 -9.43 10.83 -12.58
C LYS A 157 -8.09 10.34 -12.05
N ASN A 158 -7.35 11.26 -11.46
CA ASN A 158 -6.17 10.97 -10.66
C ASN A 158 -6.14 11.88 -9.43
N ASN A 159 -5.83 11.30 -8.27
CA ASN A 159 -5.57 12.01 -7.03
C ASN A 159 -4.58 11.22 -6.18
N LEU A 160 -4.16 11.80 -5.06
CA LEU A 160 -3.22 11.17 -4.13
C LEU A 160 -3.68 9.78 -3.66
N LEU A 161 -4.97 9.63 -3.38
CA LEU A 161 -5.55 8.37 -2.90
C LEU A 161 -5.48 7.29 -3.97
N ILE A 162 -5.87 7.62 -5.21
CA ILE A 162 -5.76 6.68 -6.34
C ILE A 162 -4.30 6.31 -6.58
N ALA A 163 -3.40 7.31 -6.62
CA ALA A 163 -1.99 7.09 -6.93
C ALA A 163 -1.25 6.24 -5.88
N LEU A 164 -1.59 6.38 -4.60
CA LEU A 164 -0.87 5.70 -3.52
C LEU A 164 -1.58 4.47 -2.96
N SER A 165 -2.85 4.23 -3.34
CA SER A 165 -3.64 3.11 -2.80
C SER A 165 -2.96 1.74 -2.91
N PRO A 166 -2.24 1.35 -3.99
CA PRO A 166 -1.60 0.04 -4.06
C PRO A 166 -0.50 -0.20 -3.02
N TYR A 167 0.02 0.87 -2.41
CA TYR A 167 1.11 0.77 -1.43
C TYR A 167 0.63 0.61 0.02
N PHE A 168 -0.67 0.84 0.28
CA PHE A 168 -1.24 0.66 1.62
C PHE A 168 -2.49 -0.22 1.65
N VAL A 169 -3.06 -0.58 0.49
CA VAL A 169 -4.22 -1.47 0.41
C VAL A 169 -3.77 -2.89 0.11
N PRO A 170 -3.83 -3.82 1.06
CA PRO A 170 -3.47 -5.21 0.86
C PRO A 170 -4.60 -5.96 0.15
N LEU A 171 -4.82 -5.69 -1.14
CA LEU A 171 -5.98 -6.16 -1.92
C LEU A 171 -6.27 -7.65 -1.72
N TYR A 172 -5.25 -8.50 -1.83
CA TYR A 172 -5.43 -9.96 -1.70
C TYR A 172 -5.82 -10.37 -0.29
N ALA A 173 -5.24 -9.73 0.74
CA ALA A 173 -5.61 -10.00 2.12
C ALA A 173 -7.05 -9.56 2.40
N LEU A 174 -7.49 -8.42 1.86
CA LEU A 174 -8.88 -7.95 1.99
C LEU A 174 -9.87 -8.88 1.29
N VAL A 175 -9.55 -9.35 0.08
CA VAL A 175 -10.39 -10.33 -0.63
C VAL A 175 -10.49 -11.64 0.15
N LEU A 176 -9.37 -12.15 0.67
CA LEU A 176 -9.37 -13.35 1.51
C LEU A 176 -10.17 -13.15 2.80
N ALA A 177 -9.97 -12.03 3.50
CA ALA A 177 -10.71 -11.72 4.71
C ALA A 177 -12.22 -11.66 4.44
N PHE A 178 -12.63 -11.04 3.34
CA PHE A 178 -14.03 -10.97 2.93
C PHE A 178 -14.60 -12.36 2.61
N VAL A 179 -13.87 -13.19 1.88
CA VAL A 179 -14.28 -14.56 1.56
C VAL A 179 -14.40 -15.39 2.84
N PHE A 180 -13.43 -15.30 3.75
CA PHE A 180 -13.51 -16.01 5.04
C PHE A 180 -14.65 -15.52 5.92
N TRP A 181 -14.90 -14.23 5.96
CA TRP A 181 -16.05 -13.68 6.65
C TRP A 181 -17.36 -14.23 6.06
N LEU A 182 -17.52 -14.18 4.73
CA LEU A 182 -18.71 -14.67 4.05
C LEU A 182 -18.94 -16.19 4.28
N VAL A 183 -17.87 -16.99 4.18
CA VAL A 183 -17.97 -18.44 4.45
C VAL A 183 -18.32 -18.70 5.92
N GLY A 184 -17.77 -17.89 6.84
CA GLY A 184 -18.03 -18.00 8.27
C GLY A 184 -19.50 -17.73 8.68
N GLU A 185 -20.27 -17.01 7.84
CA GLU A 185 -21.73 -16.83 8.05
C GLU A 185 -22.53 -18.13 7.83
N TYR A 186 -21.98 -19.07 7.04
CA TYR A 186 -22.68 -20.31 6.66
C TYR A 186 -22.03 -21.56 7.25
N VAL A 187 -20.76 -21.51 7.62
CA VAL A 187 -19.97 -22.65 8.08
C VAL A 187 -19.21 -22.28 9.35
N ASP A 188 -19.32 -23.11 10.37
CA ASP A 188 -18.49 -22.95 11.56
C ASP A 188 -17.01 -23.29 11.23
N LEU A 189 -16.22 -22.25 11.04
CA LEU A 189 -14.79 -22.36 10.72
C LEU A 189 -13.94 -22.82 11.91
N THR A 190 -14.50 -22.85 13.12
CA THR A 190 -13.78 -23.24 14.35
C THR A 190 -13.72 -24.74 14.52
N VAL A 191 -14.56 -25.51 13.82
CA VAL A 191 -14.61 -26.97 13.88
C VAL A 191 -13.23 -27.55 13.53
N ARG A 192 -12.73 -28.36 14.44
CA ARG A 192 -11.44 -29.04 14.28
C ARG A 192 -11.61 -30.34 13.53
N HIS A 193 -10.90 -30.49 12.45
CA HIS A 193 -10.91 -31.72 11.66
C HIS A 193 -9.68 -32.56 12.01
N PRO A 194 -9.85 -33.86 12.36
CA PRO A 194 -8.72 -34.74 12.51
C PRO A 194 -8.08 -34.94 11.13
N ALA A 195 -6.89 -34.43 10.95
CA ALA A 195 -6.10 -34.66 9.74
C ALA A 195 -5.16 -35.84 9.99
N PRO A 196 -5.44 -37.05 9.46
CA PRO A 196 -4.70 -38.28 9.79
C PRO A 196 -3.23 -38.28 9.37
N TRP A 197 -2.81 -37.29 8.58
CA TRP A 197 -1.46 -37.12 8.05
C TRP A 197 -0.84 -35.76 8.41
N SER A 198 -1.44 -34.97 9.31
CA SER A 198 -0.91 -33.68 9.69
C SER A 198 -0.15 -33.75 11.02
N ILE A 199 0.97 -33.05 11.04
CA ILE A 199 1.74 -32.75 12.26
C ILE A 199 0.87 -31.97 13.26
N PHE A 200 -0.27 -31.40 12.79
CA PHE A 200 -1.23 -30.63 13.56
C PHE A 200 -2.54 -31.40 13.71
N PRO A 201 -2.74 -32.19 14.81
CA PRO A 201 -3.87 -33.12 14.95
C PRO A 201 -5.24 -32.47 15.05
N HIS A 202 -5.32 -31.15 15.13
CA HIS A 202 -6.58 -30.41 15.32
C HIS A 202 -6.61 -29.12 14.48
N LEU A 203 -6.40 -29.24 13.15
CA LEU A 203 -6.45 -28.12 12.23
C LEU A 203 -7.91 -27.69 11.99
N SER A 204 -8.22 -26.40 12.13
CA SER A 204 -9.51 -25.80 11.76
C SER A 204 -9.39 -24.97 10.50
N TRP A 205 -10.50 -24.76 9.78
CA TRP A 205 -10.55 -23.84 8.63
C TRP A 205 -10.18 -22.43 9.01
N GLN A 206 -10.50 -22.01 10.23
CA GLN A 206 -10.10 -20.71 10.77
C GLN A 206 -8.57 -20.56 10.82
N MET A 207 -7.85 -21.59 11.28
CA MET A 207 -6.38 -21.56 11.32
C MET A 207 -5.77 -21.45 9.90
N LEU A 208 -6.33 -22.19 8.93
CA LEU A 208 -5.92 -22.07 7.53
C LEU A 208 -6.23 -20.69 6.96
N GLY A 209 -7.34 -20.08 7.36
CA GLY A 209 -7.67 -18.71 7.02
C GLY A 209 -6.63 -17.71 7.52
N TYR A 210 -6.24 -17.79 8.78
CA TYR A 210 -5.19 -16.91 9.32
C TYR A 210 -3.84 -17.13 8.66
N TRP A 211 -3.51 -18.38 8.35
CA TRP A 211 -2.31 -18.69 7.58
C TRP A 211 -2.33 -18.05 6.19
N ALA A 212 -3.42 -18.19 5.46
CA ALA A 212 -3.58 -17.56 4.13
C ALA A 212 -3.54 -16.02 4.20
N LEU A 213 -4.18 -15.44 5.22
CA LEU A 213 -4.13 -14.00 5.48
C LEU A 213 -2.71 -13.53 5.78
N GLY A 214 -1.94 -14.27 6.57
CA GLY A 214 -0.55 -13.97 6.86
C GLY A 214 0.32 -14.00 5.61
N ALA A 215 0.14 -15.01 4.74
CA ALA A 215 0.84 -15.10 3.46
C ALA A 215 0.48 -13.94 2.51
N ALA A 216 -0.80 -13.58 2.40
CA ALA A 216 -1.26 -12.46 1.58
C ALA A 216 -0.78 -11.10 2.11
N TRP A 217 -0.69 -10.96 3.42
CA TRP A 217 -0.12 -9.77 4.06
C TRP A 217 1.39 -9.66 3.79
N GLY A 218 2.11 -10.77 3.96
CA GLY A 218 3.53 -10.86 3.61
C GLY A 218 3.80 -10.52 2.14
N PHE A 219 2.94 -11.02 1.23
CA PHE A 219 2.95 -10.67 -0.18
C PHE A 219 2.85 -9.16 -0.39
N HIS A 220 1.82 -8.53 0.17
CA HIS A 220 1.62 -7.09 0.05
C HIS A 220 2.82 -6.30 0.58
N PHE A 221 3.28 -6.63 1.80
CA PHE A 221 4.38 -5.92 2.44
C PHE A 221 5.69 -6.02 1.65
N THR A 222 6.09 -7.24 1.26
CA THR A 222 7.37 -7.45 0.54
C THR A 222 7.38 -6.78 -0.83
N PHE A 223 6.29 -6.87 -1.57
CA PHE A 223 6.20 -6.20 -2.87
C PHE A 223 6.11 -4.68 -2.74
N THR A 224 5.40 -4.17 -1.74
CA THR A 224 5.36 -2.72 -1.46
C THR A 224 6.77 -2.18 -1.20
N VAL A 225 7.54 -2.82 -0.29
CA VAL A 225 8.93 -2.41 -0.02
C VAL A 225 9.80 -2.54 -1.27
N TRP A 226 9.70 -3.67 -1.97
CA TRP A 226 10.49 -3.92 -3.18
C TRP A 226 10.21 -2.91 -4.29
N MET A 227 8.97 -2.45 -4.43
CA MET A 227 8.58 -1.48 -5.44
C MET A 227 8.96 -0.04 -5.05
N ILE A 228 8.81 0.34 -3.79
CA ILE A 228 9.27 1.66 -3.30
C ILE A 228 10.76 1.88 -3.64
N VAL A 229 11.59 0.84 -3.47
CA VAL A 229 13.04 0.91 -3.79
C VAL A 229 13.30 1.02 -5.31
N LYS A 230 12.34 0.64 -6.17
CA LYS A 230 12.49 0.66 -7.64
C LYS A 230 12.13 1.98 -8.31
N ASP A 231 11.98 3.05 -7.54
CA ASP A 231 11.80 4.40 -8.09
C ASP A 231 10.52 4.57 -8.93
N GLN A 232 9.36 4.35 -8.30
CA GLN A 232 8.06 4.35 -8.95
C GLN A 232 7.56 5.75 -9.37
N PRO A 233 6.94 5.87 -10.56
CA PRO A 233 6.36 7.13 -11.04
C PRO A 233 5.29 7.71 -10.10
N ASP A 234 4.46 6.85 -9.48
CA ASP A 234 3.37 7.23 -8.58
C ASP A 234 3.88 8.00 -7.35
N LEU A 235 5.05 7.59 -6.82
CA LEU A 235 5.69 8.25 -5.69
C LEU A 235 6.25 9.61 -6.08
N LYS A 236 6.90 9.69 -7.27
CA LYS A 236 7.52 10.91 -7.78
C LYS A 236 6.51 12.00 -8.08
N ALA A 237 5.36 11.61 -8.57
CA ALA A 237 4.30 12.51 -8.99
C ALA A 237 3.85 13.47 -7.89
N ASN A 238 3.72 12.98 -6.66
CA ASN A 238 3.34 13.77 -5.50
C ASN A 238 4.54 14.19 -4.63
N GLY A 239 5.77 13.80 -5.04
CA GLY A 239 7.00 13.98 -4.27
C GLY A 239 7.27 12.78 -3.37
N THR A 240 8.43 12.15 -3.56
CA THR A 240 8.76 10.86 -2.96
C THR A 240 8.66 10.86 -1.42
N ILE A 241 9.26 11.87 -0.74
CA ILE A 241 9.24 11.94 0.74
C ILE A 241 7.81 12.12 1.26
N PHE A 242 7.02 12.99 0.64
CA PHE A 242 5.62 13.19 1.01
C PHE A 242 4.80 11.90 0.83
N SER A 243 4.94 11.24 -0.33
CA SER A 243 4.26 9.97 -0.64
C SER A 243 4.65 8.86 0.34
N LEU A 244 5.93 8.76 0.71
CA LEU A 244 6.40 7.80 1.71
C LEU A 244 5.77 8.03 3.08
N ASN A 245 5.67 9.29 3.54
CA ASN A 245 5.00 9.59 4.82
C ASN A 245 3.52 9.20 4.79
N VAL A 246 2.81 9.46 3.68
CA VAL A 246 1.41 9.04 3.52
C VAL A 246 1.29 7.51 3.57
N ILE A 247 2.15 6.79 2.86
CA ILE A 247 2.16 5.33 2.83
C ILE A 247 2.47 4.75 4.22
N VAL A 248 3.49 5.27 4.90
CA VAL A 248 3.87 4.82 6.26
C VAL A 248 2.73 5.06 7.24
N LEU A 249 2.14 6.27 7.24
CA LEU A 249 1.03 6.59 8.13
C LEU A 249 -0.19 5.68 7.87
N ALA A 250 -0.58 5.50 6.61
CA ALA A 250 -1.69 4.64 6.24
C ALA A 250 -1.46 3.17 6.66
N ASN A 251 -0.25 2.63 6.43
CA ASN A 251 0.09 1.27 6.86
C ASN A 251 0.12 1.13 8.40
N LEU A 252 0.64 2.13 9.13
CA LEU A 252 0.61 2.11 10.61
C LEU A 252 -0.82 2.12 11.16
N LEU A 253 -1.71 2.94 10.59
CA LEU A 253 -3.13 2.97 10.96
C LEU A 253 -3.81 1.64 10.66
N LEU A 254 -3.52 1.04 9.50
CA LEU A 254 -4.06 -0.26 9.12
C LEU A 254 -3.54 -1.39 10.03
N LEU A 255 -2.24 -1.39 10.38
CA LEU A 255 -1.68 -2.33 11.34
C LEU A 255 -2.27 -2.14 12.74
N SER A 256 -2.53 -0.89 13.16
CA SER A 256 -3.20 -0.60 14.44
C SER A 256 -4.63 -1.12 14.46
N LEU A 257 -5.38 -0.94 13.37
CA LEU A 257 -6.71 -1.50 13.19
C LEU A 257 -6.68 -3.04 13.32
N LEU A 258 -5.75 -3.70 12.63
CA LEU A 258 -5.61 -5.16 12.70
C LEU A 258 -5.22 -5.64 14.09
N LEU A 259 -4.34 -4.92 14.79
CA LEU A 259 -3.95 -5.25 16.16
C LEU A 259 -5.16 -5.19 17.10
N ILE A 260 -5.96 -4.12 17.02
CA ILE A 260 -7.16 -3.95 17.84
C ILE A 260 -8.19 -5.07 17.55
N GLN A 261 -8.34 -5.48 16.30
CA GLN A 261 -9.24 -6.56 15.92
C GLN A 261 -8.74 -7.94 16.37
N ALA A 262 -7.42 -8.15 16.35
CA ALA A 262 -6.81 -9.44 16.66
C ALA A 262 -6.53 -9.66 18.15
N ALA A 263 -6.31 -8.58 18.92
CA ALA A 263 -5.96 -8.61 20.32
C ALA A 263 -7.12 -8.08 21.20
N PRO A 264 -7.96 -8.93 21.78
CA PRO A 264 -9.16 -8.50 22.54
C PRO A 264 -8.85 -7.61 23.76
N THR A 265 -7.59 -7.61 24.21
CA THR A 265 -7.12 -6.80 25.35
C THR A 265 -6.80 -5.35 24.98
N ILE A 266 -6.80 -5.01 23.68
CA ILE A 266 -6.50 -3.67 23.18
C ILE A 266 -7.76 -3.09 22.57
N SER A 267 -8.20 -1.94 23.06
CA SER A 267 -9.34 -1.20 22.54
C SER A 267 -8.92 0.04 21.75
N TRP A 268 -9.86 0.63 21.03
CA TRP A 268 -9.68 1.95 20.39
C TRP A 268 -9.36 3.05 21.39
N HIS A 269 -9.89 2.95 22.61
CA HIS A 269 -9.60 3.90 23.69
C HIS A 269 -8.14 3.80 24.10
N ASP A 270 -7.62 2.58 24.33
CA ASP A 270 -6.22 2.36 24.70
C ASP A 270 -5.27 2.90 23.62
N PHE A 271 -5.58 2.63 22.34
CA PHE A 271 -4.81 3.19 21.23
C PHE A 271 -4.83 4.74 21.24
N GLY A 272 -5.99 5.34 21.46
CA GLY A 272 -6.16 6.78 21.56
C GLY A 272 -5.33 7.39 22.68
N ASP A 273 -5.34 6.77 23.86
CA ASP A 273 -4.58 7.22 25.02
C ASP A 273 -3.07 7.13 24.78
N GLN A 274 -2.59 6.03 24.21
CA GLN A 274 -1.18 5.88 23.83
C GLN A 274 -0.77 6.92 22.79
N TRP A 275 -1.65 7.18 21.80
CA TRP A 275 -1.42 8.18 20.76
C TRP A 275 -1.32 9.59 21.35
N MET A 276 -2.27 9.97 22.21
CA MET A 276 -2.25 11.28 22.88
C MET A 276 -1.05 11.42 23.83
N GLY A 277 -0.69 10.36 24.53
CA GLY A 277 0.50 10.31 25.40
C GLY A 277 1.79 10.50 24.58
N ALA A 278 1.91 9.84 23.43
CA ALA A 278 3.04 10.00 22.52
C ALA A 278 3.11 11.42 21.94
N ALA A 279 1.98 11.99 21.52
CA ALA A 279 1.91 13.36 21.01
C ALA A 279 2.37 14.38 22.06
N ARG A 280 1.90 14.25 23.30
CA ARG A 280 2.32 15.14 24.42
C ARG A 280 3.83 15.03 24.69
N ARG A 281 4.41 13.82 24.67
CA ARG A 281 5.86 13.62 24.85
C ARG A 281 6.67 14.32 23.77
N ILE A 282 6.30 14.15 22.49
CA ILE A 282 6.99 14.81 21.38
C ILE A 282 6.89 16.33 21.50
N LEU A 283 5.70 16.87 21.79
CA LEU A 283 5.51 18.31 21.93
C LEU A 283 6.35 18.86 23.08
N HIS A 284 6.35 18.19 24.23
CA HIS A 284 7.17 18.60 25.40
C HIS A 284 8.66 18.58 25.06
N THR A 285 9.15 17.54 24.41
CA THR A 285 10.56 17.45 23.99
C THR A 285 10.93 18.57 23.02
N ALA A 286 10.07 18.84 22.02
CA ALA A 286 10.29 19.92 21.06
C ALA A 286 10.32 21.30 21.74
N THR A 287 9.38 21.59 22.64
CA THR A 287 9.34 22.86 23.39
C THR A 287 10.56 23.03 24.30
N THR A 288 10.97 21.97 25.00
CA THR A 288 12.17 22.00 25.85
C THR A 288 13.43 22.24 25.01
N ALA A 289 13.56 21.58 23.87
CA ALA A 289 14.70 21.78 22.95
C ALA A 289 14.77 23.23 22.44
N LEU A 290 13.62 23.81 22.06
CA LEU A 290 13.53 25.21 21.61
C LEU A 290 13.93 26.20 22.73
N ILE A 291 13.48 25.97 23.96
CA ILE A 291 13.84 26.82 25.13
C ILE A 291 15.35 26.72 25.40
N THR A 292 15.92 25.50 25.34
CA THR A 292 17.35 25.29 25.55
C THR A 292 18.18 25.99 24.46
N LEU A 293 17.78 25.81 23.20
CA LEU A 293 18.43 26.48 22.08
C LEU A 293 18.41 28.02 22.21
N ARG A 294 17.26 28.55 22.58
CA ARG A 294 17.13 30.01 22.84
C ARG A 294 18.07 30.50 23.95
N LYS A 295 18.24 29.70 25.02
CA LYS A 295 19.18 30.03 26.11
C LYS A 295 20.65 29.96 25.70
N MET A 296 20.98 29.13 24.67
CA MET A 296 22.33 29.01 24.15
C MET A 296 22.69 30.13 23.15
N LEU A 297 21.71 30.75 22.52
CA LEU A 297 21.91 31.75 21.48
C LEU A 297 21.74 33.18 22.00
N GLY A 298 21.21 33.38 23.18
CA GLY A 298 21.03 34.71 23.84
C GLY A 298 21.77 34.81 25.10
#